data_8674ade530bd6f2bfefde1158cb46b98
#
_entry.id   8674ade530bd6f2bfefde1158cb46b98
#
_cell.length_a   1.000
_cell.length_b   1.000
_cell.length_c   1.000
_cell.angle_alpha   90.00
_cell.angle_beta   90.00
_cell.angle_gamma   90.00
#
_symmetry.space_group_name_H-M   'P 1'
#
loop_
_entity.id
_entity.type
_entity.pdbx_description
1 polymer ?
#
loop_
_entity_poly.entity_id
_entity_poly.type
_entity_poly.pdbx_seq_one_letter_code
_entity_poly.pdbx_strand_id
1 'polypeptide(L)'
;MIVTNYIPNAVKNLKLTSAFRGYNPGILDCIETSIDGRIIVVDDVEGTHISTNVEDLHRCCMCVNPNNNEIIVLPLDKRLIKERKGGMADGAVFDEQKFVFLEFKDHALGNSDTAIADTYTKASSQLSSALQLFIEKLATNSICVDFLSSVNVSCHIIVSDKFPRASALEQNMRLLFSMENNGVELSFEKEIMFNSRTGRYDK
;
A
#
# COMPACT_ATOMS: atom_id res chain seq x y z
N MET A 1 6.47 -30.81 17.19
CA MET A 1 7.24 -29.86 16.38
C MET A 1 6.59 -28.50 16.60
N ILE A 2 7.22 -27.60 17.36
CA ILE A 2 6.69 -26.25 17.58
C ILE A 2 7.01 -25.52 16.28
N VAL A 3 6.00 -25.31 15.43
CA VAL A 3 6.13 -24.40 14.30
C VAL A 3 6.20 -23.00 14.93
N THR A 4 7.42 -22.48 15.09
CA THR A 4 7.61 -21.06 15.39
C THR A 4 7.13 -20.30 14.15
N ASN A 5 5.94 -19.72 14.24
CA ASN A 5 5.41 -18.89 13.18
C ASN A 5 6.40 -17.76 12.92
N TYR A 6 7.04 -17.80 11.78
CA TYR A 6 7.94 -16.73 11.35
C TYR A 6 7.12 -15.43 11.23
N ILE A 7 7.61 -14.37 11.86
CA ILE A 7 7.02 -13.04 11.74
C ILE A 7 8.07 -12.13 11.09
N PRO A 8 7.78 -11.55 9.90
CA PRO A 8 8.70 -10.62 9.23
C PRO A 8 9.12 -9.45 10.13
N ASN A 9 10.35 -8.99 9.97
CA ASN A 9 10.88 -7.91 10.81
C ASN A 9 10.07 -6.62 10.68
N ALA A 10 9.67 -6.24 9.47
CA ALA A 10 8.84 -5.05 9.26
C ALA A 10 7.50 -5.13 10.02
N VAL A 11 6.87 -6.31 10.08
CA VAL A 11 5.64 -6.54 10.85
C VAL A 11 5.88 -6.38 12.35
N LYS A 12 7.03 -6.89 12.86
CA LYS A 12 7.44 -6.75 14.29
C LYS A 12 7.74 -5.29 14.63
N ASN A 13 8.55 -4.62 13.82
CA ASN A 13 9.00 -3.25 14.04
C ASN A 13 7.80 -2.28 14.10
N LEU A 14 6.83 -2.46 13.22
CA LEU A 14 5.59 -1.69 13.19
C LEU A 14 4.53 -2.22 14.17
N LYS A 15 4.78 -3.33 14.88
CA LYS A 15 3.83 -3.95 15.82
C LYS A 15 2.44 -4.22 15.21
N LEU A 16 2.38 -4.54 13.92
CA LEU A 16 1.11 -4.67 13.17
C LEU A 16 0.16 -5.70 13.78
N THR A 17 0.69 -6.84 14.25
CA THR A 17 -0.13 -7.88 14.91
C THR A 17 -0.86 -7.37 16.15
N SER A 18 -0.24 -6.49 16.92
CA SER A 18 -0.86 -5.88 18.10
C SER A 18 -1.82 -4.76 17.72
N ALA A 19 -1.44 -3.90 16.77
CA ALA A 19 -2.21 -2.75 16.32
C ALA A 19 -3.56 -3.16 15.70
N PHE A 20 -3.56 -4.24 14.93
CA PHE A 20 -4.73 -4.70 14.16
C PHE A 20 -5.41 -5.94 14.73
N ARG A 21 -5.03 -6.39 15.94
CA ARG A 21 -5.62 -7.55 16.61
C ARG A 21 -7.15 -7.50 16.71
N GLY A 22 -7.71 -6.31 16.89
CA GLY A 22 -9.15 -6.10 17.00
C GLY A 22 -9.90 -6.20 15.65
N TYR A 23 -9.19 -6.06 14.54
CA TYR A 23 -9.77 -6.21 13.18
C TYR A 23 -9.58 -7.62 12.66
N ASN A 24 -8.36 -8.13 12.74
CA ASN A 24 -8.03 -9.50 12.34
C ASN A 24 -6.94 -10.07 13.28
N PRO A 25 -7.29 -10.98 14.20
CA PRO A 25 -6.31 -11.63 15.06
C PRO A 25 -5.32 -12.52 14.31
N GLY A 26 -5.68 -12.98 13.12
CA GLY A 26 -4.84 -13.79 12.21
C GLY A 26 -4.20 -12.97 11.09
N ILE A 27 -3.75 -11.74 11.35
CA ILE A 27 -3.15 -10.88 10.33
C ILE A 27 -1.97 -11.57 9.59
N LEU A 28 -1.22 -12.42 10.28
CA LEU A 28 -0.11 -13.17 9.68
C LEU A 28 -0.56 -14.18 8.62
N ASP A 29 -1.80 -14.65 8.71
CA ASP A 29 -2.38 -15.57 7.72
C ASP A 29 -2.85 -14.84 6.44
N CYS A 30 -2.84 -13.50 6.48
CA CYS A 30 -3.24 -12.66 5.36
C CYS A 30 -2.05 -12.15 4.55
N ILE A 31 -0.85 -12.13 5.13
CA ILE A 31 0.33 -11.59 4.44
C ILE A 31 0.97 -12.61 3.52
N GLU A 32 1.51 -12.10 2.42
CA GLU A 32 2.42 -12.84 1.55
C GLU A 32 3.79 -12.18 1.58
N THR A 33 4.85 -12.95 1.38
CA THR A 33 6.22 -12.44 1.37
C THR A 33 6.99 -12.94 0.15
N SER A 34 7.87 -12.09 -0.40
CA SER A 34 8.83 -12.48 -1.44
C SER A 34 10.14 -11.72 -1.27
N ILE A 35 11.22 -12.35 -1.72
CA ILE A 35 12.57 -11.77 -1.83
C ILE A 35 13.01 -11.59 -3.27
N ASP A 36 12.11 -11.84 -4.23
CA ASP A 36 12.42 -11.76 -5.65
C ASP A 36 12.80 -10.34 -6.08
N GLY A 37 13.69 -10.23 -7.05
CA GLY A 37 14.12 -8.93 -7.58
C GLY A 37 13.02 -8.14 -8.29
N ARG A 38 11.94 -8.84 -8.71
CA ARG A 38 10.71 -8.25 -9.27
C ARG A 38 9.51 -9.02 -8.77
N ILE A 39 8.54 -8.30 -8.21
CA ILE A 39 7.33 -8.88 -7.62
C ILE A 39 6.12 -8.20 -8.26
N ILE A 40 5.23 -9.00 -8.83
CA ILE A 40 3.98 -8.55 -9.43
C ILE A 40 2.91 -8.58 -8.35
N VAL A 41 2.31 -7.44 -8.04
CA VAL A 41 1.21 -7.32 -7.07
C VAL A 41 -0.05 -6.90 -7.80
N VAL A 42 -1.13 -7.62 -7.57
CA VAL A 42 -2.45 -7.37 -8.16
C VAL A 42 -3.52 -7.33 -7.08
N ASP A 43 -4.69 -6.82 -7.43
CA ASP A 43 -5.90 -6.95 -6.63
C ASP A 43 -7.00 -7.61 -7.45
N ASP A 44 -7.70 -8.57 -6.84
CA ASP A 44 -8.82 -9.26 -7.46
C ASP A 44 -9.89 -9.65 -6.40
N VAL A 45 -10.71 -10.66 -6.71
CA VAL A 45 -11.78 -11.11 -5.80
C VAL A 45 -11.26 -11.68 -4.47
N GLU A 46 -10.02 -12.12 -4.43
CA GLU A 46 -9.34 -12.65 -3.24
C GLU A 46 -8.63 -11.56 -2.42
N GLY A 47 -8.53 -10.35 -2.96
CA GLY A 47 -7.81 -9.20 -2.42
C GLY A 47 -6.43 -9.04 -3.02
N THR A 48 -5.66 -8.11 -2.48
CA THR A 48 -4.31 -7.80 -2.94
C THR A 48 -3.33 -8.93 -2.62
N HIS A 49 -2.61 -9.44 -3.62
CA HIS A 49 -1.70 -10.58 -3.48
C HIS A 49 -0.54 -10.56 -4.50
N ILE A 50 0.42 -11.48 -4.35
CA ILE A 50 1.53 -11.66 -5.30
C ILE A 50 1.05 -12.55 -6.45
N SER A 51 1.12 -12.03 -7.69
CA SER A 51 0.80 -12.81 -8.88
C SER A 51 2.08 -13.37 -9.53
N THR A 52 1.97 -14.58 -10.04
CA THR A 52 2.98 -15.20 -10.94
C THR A 52 2.57 -15.17 -12.41
N ASN A 53 1.38 -14.62 -12.70
CA ASN A 53 0.82 -14.59 -14.04
C ASN A 53 1.33 -13.37 -14.83
N VAL A 54 2.03 -13.57 -15.93
CA VAL A 54 2.51 -12.48 -16.80
C VAL A 54 1.39 -11.71 -17.49
N GLU A 55 0.20 -12.28 -17.61
CA GLU A 55 -0.98 -11.58 -18.15
C GLU A 55 -1.43 -10.42 -17.26
N ASP A 56 -1.06 -10.42 -15.99
CA ASP A 56 -1.39 -9.37 -15.03
C ASP A 56 -0.53 -8.10 -15.17
N LEU A 57 0.54 -8.12 -15.99
CA LEU A 57 1.47 -6.98 -16.12
C LEU A 57 0.80 -5.67 -16.55
N HIS A 58 -0.31 -5.72 -17.29
CA HIS A 58 -1.02 -4.53 -17.73
C HIS A 58 -1.84 -3.83 -16.61
N ARG A 59 -2.09 -4.52 -15.52
CA ARG A 59 -2.94 -4.04 -14.39
C ARG A 59 -2.28 -4.15 -13.01
N CYS A 60 -1.02 -4.54 -12.94
CA CYS A 60 -0.31 -4.76 -11.69
C CYS A 60 0.40 -3.52 -11.16
N CYS A 61 0.79 -3.60 -9.89
CA CYS A 61 1.89 -2.86 -9.33
C CYS A 61 3.15 -3.72 -9.40
N MET A 62 4.24 -3.17 -9.95
CA MET A 62 5.53 -3.84 -10.04
C MET A 62 6.45 -3.37 -8.92
N CYS A 63 6.78 -4.24 -7.97
CA CYS A 63 7.79 -3.96 -6.96
C CYS A 63 9.17 -4.38 -7.49
N VAL A 64 10.09 -3.43 -7.60
CA VAL A 64 11.49 -3.66 -7.99
C VAL A 64 12.34 -3.70 -6.73
N ASN A 65 12.97 -4.85 -6.48
CA ASN A 65 13.66 -5.20 -5.24
C ASN A 65 15.11 -5.66 -5.52
N PRO A 66 16.00 -4.74 -5.93
CA PRO A 66 17.36 -5.11 -6.39
C PRO A 66 18.24 -5.68 -5.28
N ASN A 67 17.87 -5.48 -4.03
CA ASN A 67 18.64 -5.93 -2.87
C ASN A 67 18.07 -7.20 -2.22
N ASN A 68 17.06 -7.81 -2.82
CA ASN A 68 16.39 -9.00 -2.30
C ASN A 68 15.91 -8.85 -0.84
N ASN A 69 15.41 -7.65 -0.49
CA ASN A 69 14.77 -7.43 0.80
C ASN A 69 13.53 -8.31 0.93
N GLU A 70 13.13 -8.62 2.15
CA GLU A 70 11.83 -9.25 2.36
C GLU A 70 10.72 -8.23 2.15
N ILE A 71 10.02 -8.35 1.02
CA ILE A 71 8.85 -7.53 0.69
C ILE A 71 7.60 -8.25 1.17
N ILE A 72 6.74 -7.52 1.87
CA ILE A 72 5.49 -8.01 2.42
C ILE A 72 4.34 -7.39 1.64
N VAL A 73 3.38 -8.21 1.24
CA VAL A 73 2.09 -7.79 0.67
C VAL A 73 1.02 -8.05 1.70
N LEU A 74 0.24 -7.03 2.03
CA LEU A 74 -0.83 -7.06 3.01
C LEU A 74 -2.13 -6.60 2.36
N PRO A 75 -3.10 -7.49 2.10
CA PRO A 75 -4.43 -7.12 1.67
C PRO A 75 -5.17 -6.39 2.80
N LEU A 76 -5.62 -5.16 2.54
CA LEU A 76 -6.31 -4.34 3.53
C LEU A 76 -7.81 -4.51 3.45
N ASP A 77 -8.40 -4.25 2.28
CA ASP A 77 -9.84 -4.47 2.07
C ASP A 77 -10.17 -5.97 2.11
N LYS A 78 -11.32 -6.33 2.64
CA LYS A 78 -11.87 -7.70 2.75
C LYS A 78 -11.08 -8.67 3.65
N ARG A 79 -9.76 -8.50 3.81
CA ARG A 79 -8.90 -9.42 4.58
C ARG A 79 -8.55 -8.86 5.96
N LEU A 80 -7.84 -7.74 6.02
CA LEU A 80 -7.49 -7.11 7.30
C LEU A 80 -8.69 -6.39 7.90
N ILE A 81 -9.44 -5.65 7.09
CA ILE A 81 -10.56 -4.81 7.49
C ILE A 81 -11.77 -5.19 6.64
N LYS A 82 -12.65 -6.01 7.22
CA LYS A 82 -13.78 -6.59 6.49
C LYS A 82 -14.86 -5.58 6.13
N GLU A 83 -15.06 -4.56 6.96
CA GLU A 83 -16.10 -3.56 6.75
C GLU A 83 -15.62 -2.19 7.27
N ARG A 84 -15.57 -1.19 6.40
CA ARG A 84 -15.36 0.21 6.81
C ARG A 84 -16.24 1.15 5.98
N LYS A 85 -17.00 1.98 6.67
CA LYS A 85 -17.78 3.04 6.03
C LYS A 85 -16.84 4.05 5.35
N GLY A 86 -17.03 4.30 4.06
CA GLY A 86 -16.18 5.20 3.27
C GLY A 86 -15.10 4.50 2.43
N GLY A 87 -14.97 3.19 2.54
CA GLY A 87 -13.98 2.38 1.81
C GLY A 87 -12.60 2.35 2.45
N MET A 88 -11.77 1.45 1.97
CA MET A 88 -10.41 1.22 2.40
C MET A 88 -9.54 1.01 1.15
N ALA A 89 -8.27 1.37 1.20
CA ALA A 89 -7.32 0.99 0.17
C ALA A 89 -7.27 -0.54 0.02
N ASP A 90 -7.03 -1.03 -1.19
CA ASP A 90 -7.05 -2.45 -1.49
C ASP A 90 -5.96 -3.20 -0.73
N GLY A 91 -4.74 -2.66 -0.70
CA GLY A 91 -3.63 -3.32 -0.04
C GLY A 91 -2.47 -2.40 0.33
N ALA A 92 -1.41 -3.02 0.83
CA ALA A 92 -0.13 -2.38 1.06
C ALA A 92 1.02 -3.31 0.70
N VAL A 93 2.13 -2.72 0.25
CA VAL A 93 3.42 -3.40 0.07
C VAL A 93 4.48 -2.68 0.87
N PHE A 94 5.31 -3.42 1.59
CA PHE A 94 6.29 -2.79 2.47
C PHE A 94 7.48 -3.70 2.79
N ASP A 95 8.58 -3.06 3.19
CA ASP A 95 9.73 -3.65 3.85
C ASP A 95 10.02 -2.94 5.18
N GLU A 96 11.21 -3.10 5.75
CA GLU A 96 11.59 -2.43 7.01
C GLU A 96 11.75 -0.90 6.88
N GLN A 97 11.83 -0.34 5.66
CA GLN A 97 12.15 1.07 5.43
C GLN A 97 11.05 1.83 4.70
N LYS A 98 10.25 1.14 3.90
CA LYS A 98 9.23 1.73 3.04
C LYS A 98 7.89 1.05 3.21
N PHE A 99 6.82 1.83 3.28
CA PHE A 99 5.44 1.36 3.38
C PHE A 99 4.59 2.06 2.31
N VAL A 100 4.00 1.30 1.41
CA VAL A 100 3.25 1.85 0.28
C VAL A 100 1.82 1.32 0.32
N PHE A 101 0.84 2.22 0.47
CA PHE A 101 -0.56 1.89 0.28
C PHE A 101 -0.91 1.84 -1.19
N LEU A 102 -1.72 0.86 -1.59
CA LEU A 102 -2.13 0.61 -2.96
C LEU A 102 -3.65 0.68 -3.08
N GLU A 103 -4.11 1.40 -4.10
CA GLU A 103 -5.49 1.41 -4.54
C GLU A 103 -5.55 1.11 -6.03
N PHE A 104 -6.16 -0.01 -6.40
CA PHE A 104 -6.26 -0.48 -7.78
C PHE A 104 -7.54 0.04 -8.45
N LYS A 105 -7.39 0.57 -9.65
CA LYS A 105 -8.46 1.01 -10.55
C LYS A 105 -8.29 0.40 -11.94
N ASP A 106 -7.88 -0.87 -11.96
CA ASP A 106 -7.55 -1.61 -13.17
C ASP A 106 -8.77 -1.86 -14.08
N HIS A 107 -9.97 -1.88 -13.52
CA HIS A 107 -11.24 -2.01 -14.25
C HIS A 107 -11.91 -0.66 -14.56
N ALA A 108 -11.32 0.47 -14.16
CA ALA A 108 -11.91 1.77 -14.43
C ALA A 108 -11.88 2.10 -15.91
N LEU A 109 -13.00 2.62 -16.41
CA LEU A 109 -13.14 3.10 -17.78
C LEU A 109 -13.24 4.63 -17.78
N GLY A 110 -12.16 5.29 -18.17
CA GLY A 110 -12.09 6.74 -18.26
C GLY A 110 -12.73 7.25 -19.57
N ASN A 111 -14.06 7.30 -19.63
CA ASN A 111 -14.78 7.71 -20.84
C ASN A 111 -14.96 9.23 -20.96
N SER A 112 -14.66 10.00 -19.91
CA SER A 112 -14.73 11.45 -19.86
C SER A 112 -13.81 12.00 -18.76
N ASP A 113 -13.49 13.29 -18.84
CA ASP A 113 -12.68 13.97 -17.81
C ASP A 113 -13.33 13.87 -16.43
N THR A 114 -14.64 13.95 -16.35
CA THR A 114 -15.39 13.78 -15.10
C THR A 114 -15.23 12.38 -14.54
N ALA A 115 -15.37 11.34 -15.35
CA ALA A 115 -15.22 9.95 -14.91
C ALA A 115 -13.78 9.66 -14.44
N ILE A 116 -12.78 10.25 -15.08
CA ILE A 116 -11.37 10.16 -14.66
C ILE A 116 -11.18 10.84 -13.29
N ALA A 117 -11.72 12.06 -13.14
CA ALA A 117 -11.65 12.83 -11.90
C ALA A 117 -12.34 12.12 -10.73
N ASP A 118 -13.53 11.56 -10.96
CA ASP A 118 -14.28 10.79 -9.95
C ASP A 118 -13.52 9.53 -9.53
N THR A 119 -12.92 8.81 -10.48
CA THR A 119 -12.10 7.63 -10.20
C THR A 119 -10.92 7.96 -9.30
N TYR A 120 -10.16 9.01 -9.62
CA TYR A 120 -9.02 9.43 -8.83
C TYR A 120 -9.41 9.99 -7.47
N THR A 121 -10.49 10.77 -7.39
CA THR A 121 -11.01 11.31 -6.13
C THR A 121 -11.41 10.20 -5.16
N LYS A 122 -12.12 9.19 -5.66
CA LYS A 122 -12.50 8.03 -4.86
C LYS A 122 -11.28 7.25 -4.37
N ALA A 123 -10.32 6.98 -5.26
CA ALA A 123 -9.09 6.28 -4.92
C ALA A 123 -8.28 7.04 -3.86
N SER A 124 -8.11 8.35 -4.03
CA SER A 124 -7.43 9.22 -3.06
C SER A 124 -8.09 9.18 -1.68
N SER A 125 -9.41 9.22 -1.62
CA SER A 125 -10.18 9.13 -0.37
C SER A 125 -9.98 7.78 0.34
N GLN A 126 -9.93 6.67 -0.40
CA GLN A 126 -9.70 5.33 0.15
C GLN A 126 -8.28 5.21 0.71
N LEU A 127 -7.27 5.71 -0.01
CA LEU A 127 -5.88 5.78 0.45
C LEU A 127 -5.73 6.64 1.72
N SER A 128 -6.33 7.83 1.75
CA SER A 128 -6.33 8.70 2.92
C SER A 128 -6.98 8.01 4.13
N SER A 129 -8.09 7.30 3.93
CA SER A 129 -8.76 6.53 4.98
C SER A 129 -7.88 5.42 5.56
N ALA A 130 -7.13 4.70 4.71
CA ALA A 130 -6.20 3.66 5.14
C ALA A 130 -5.04 4.26 5.93
N LEU A 131 -4.42 5.32 5.40
CA LEU A 131 -3.30 6.02 6.05
C LEU A 131 -3.68 6.52 7.45
N GLN A 132 -4.82 7.21 7.59
CA GLN A 132 -5.29 7.72 8.88
C GLN A 132 -5.54 6.59 9.88
N LEU A 133 -6.13 5.47 9.43
CA LEU A 133 -6.33 4.32 10.30
C LEU A 133 -5.00 3.76 10.82
N PHE A 134 -3.97 3.64 9.97
CA PHE A 134 -2.66 3.15 10.39
C PHE A 134 -2.00 4.10 11.38
N ILE A 135 -2.03 5.41 11.12
CA ILE A 135 -1.54 6.43 12.06
C ILE A 135 -2.22 6.29 13.42
N GLU A 136 -3.55 6.23 13.46
CA GLU A 136 -4.31 6.08 14.70
C GLU A 136 -3.97 4.81 15.46
N LYS A 137 -3.94 3.66 14.78
CA LYS A 137 -3.74 2.36 15.43
C LYS A 137 -2.32 2.19 15.96
N LEU A 138 -1.34 2.68 15.23
CA LEU A 138 0.06 2.58 15.61
C LEU A 138 0.46 3.60 16.69
N ALA A 139 -0.24 4.74 16.77
CA ALA A 139 -0.02 5.76 17.80
C ALA A 139 -0.68 5.47 19.16
N THR A 140 -1.47 4.41 19.30
CA THR A 140 -2.13 4.09 20.59
C THR A 140 -1.12 3.86 21.71
N ASN A 141 -1.49 4.21 22.96
CA ASN A 141 -0.59 4.15 24.12
C ASN A 141 0.09 2.79 24.35
N SER A 142 -0.54 1.69 23.95
CA SER A 142 0.02 0.33 24.09
C SER A 142 0.99 -0.04 22.96
N ILE A 143 0.90 0.64 21.80
CA ILE A 143 1.75 0.39 20.62
C ILE A 143 2.86 1.43 20.53
N CYS A 144 2.53 2.73 20.59
CA CYS A 144 3.45 3.88 20.60
C CYS A 144 4.45 3.88 19.42
N VAL A 145 3.97 3.55 18.21
CA VAL A 145 4.77 3.65 17.00
C VAL A 145 4.37 4.92 16.25
N ASP A 146 5.32 5.84 16.08
CA ASP A 146 5.16 6.96 15.13
C ASP A 146 5.38 6.44 13.71
N PHE A 147 4.27 6.17 13.04
CA PHE A 147 4.28 5.48 11.75
C PHE A 147 5.05 6.26 10.68
N LEU A 148 4.77 7.57 10.57
CA LEU A 148 5.36 8.42 9.54
C LEU A 148 6.86 8.68 9.74
N SER A 149 7.33 8.60 10.99
CA SER A 149 8.76 8.72 11.32
C SER A 149 9.49 7.37 11.27
N SER A 150 8.76 6.26 11.39
CA SER A 150 9.36 4.92 11.46
C SER A 150 9.74 4.35 10.11
N VAL A 151 8.96 4.68 9.06
CA VAL A 151 9.15 4.20 7.69
C VAL A 151 8.84 5.32 6.70
N ASN A 152 9.37 5.21 5.48
CA ASN A 152 8.99 6.09 4.38
C ASN A 152 7.63 5.67 3.82
N VAL A 153 6.59 6.47 4.07
CA VAL A 153 5.21 6.17 3.67
C VAL A 153 4.85 6.89 2.38
N SER A 154 4.25 6.16 1.43
CA SER A 154 3.64 6.73 0.23
C SER A 154 2.34 6.01 -0.13
N CYS A 155 1.55 6.62 -1.01
CA CYS A 155 0.29 6.10 -1.52
C CYS A 155 0.32 6.03 -3.04
N HIS A 156 -0.17 4.93 -3.63
CA HIS A 156 -0.18 4.77 -5.08
C HIS A 156 -1.58 4.41 -5.58
N ILE A 157 -2.01 5.11 -6.65
CA ILE A 157 -3.20 4.75 -7.43
C ILE A 157 -2.72 3.99 -8.66
N ILE A 158 -3.08 2.71 -8.75
CA ILE A 158 -2.70 1.81 -9.83
C ILE A 158 -3.86 1.73 -10.83
N VAL A 159 -3.64 2.27 -12.02
CA VAL A 159 -4.60 2.17 -13.13
C VAL A 159 -4.06 1.25 -14.23
N SER A 160 -4.95 0.67 -15.03
CA SER A 160 -4.52 -0.13 -16.18
C SER A 160 -3.81 0.74 -17.22
N ASP A 161 -3.01 0.12 -18.09
CA ASP A 161 -2.30 0.83 -19.18
C ASP A 161 -3.26 1.44 -20.20
N LYS A 162 -4.51 1.00 -20.20
CA LYS A 162 -5.57 1.53 -21.06
C LYS A 162 -6.32 2.72 -20.45
N PHE A 163 -6.12 3.01 -19.17
CA PHE A 163 -6.79 4.13 -18.52
C PHE A 163 -6.13 5.45 -18.94
N PRO A 164 -6.92 6.46 -19.37
CA PRO A 164 -6.35 7.72 -19.80
C PRO A 164 -5.63 8.45 -18.67
N ARG A 165 -4.43 8.96 -18.95
CA ARG A 165 -3.66 9.76 -18.01
C ARG A 165 -4.02 11.24 -18.15
N ALA A 166 -4.29 11.88 -17.04
CA ALA A 166 -4.66 13.30 -16.97
C ALA A 166 -3.61 14.06 -16.14
N SER A 167 -2.44 14.33 -16.74
CA SER A 167 -1.24 14.83 -16.03
C SER A 167 -1.49 16.08 -15.17
N ALA A 168 -2.29 17.04 -15.63
CA ALA A 168 -2.63 18.22 -14.85
C ALA A 168 -3.48 17.88 -13.61
N LEU A 169 -4.43 16.97 -13.75
CA LEU A 169 -5.26 16.48 -12.66
C LEU A 169 -4.39 15.71 -11.64
N GLU A 170 -3.53 14.82 -12.13
CA GLU A 170 -2.61 14.05 -11.27
C GLU A 170 -1.70 14.96 -10.44
N GLN A 171 -1.14 16.02 -11.05
CA GLN A 171 -0.31 16.99 -10.32
C GLN A 171 -1.10 17.72 -9.22
N ASN A 172 -2.31 18.17 -9.53
CA ASN A 172 -3.16 18.82 -8.54
C ASN A 172 -3.52 17.87 -7.38
N MET A 173 -3.84 16.63 -7.70
CA MET A 173 -4.16 15.63 -6.69
C MET A 173 -2.97 15.27 -5.80
N ARG A 174 -1.77 15.14 -6.36
CA ARG A 174 -0.54 14.95 -5.56
C ARG A 174 -0.36 16.05 -4.54
N LEU A 175 -0.52 17.32 -4.96
CA LEU A 175 -0.38 18.47 -4.08
C LEU A 175 -1.44 18.46 -2.95
N LEU A 176 -2.71 18.34 -3.33
CA LEU A 176 -3.82 18.33 -2.36
C LEU A 176 -3.69 17.17 -1.37
N PHE A 177 -3.42 15.96 -1.86
CA PHE A 177 -3.24 14.78 -1.02
C PHE A 177 -2.12 14.97 0.00
N SER A 178 -0.97 15.47 -0.43
CA SER A 178 0.16 15.72 0.46
C SER A 178 -0.15 16.78 1.53
N MET A 179 -0.87 17.84 1.16
CA MET A 179 -1.31 18.87 2.13
C MET A 179 -2.29 18.32 3.18
N GLU A 180 -3.18 17.43 2.79
CA GLU A 180 -4.21 16.83 3.65
C GLU A 180 -3.70 15.66 4.49
N ASN A 181 -2.60 15.02 4.09
CA ASN A 181 -2.09 13.78 4.65
C ASN A 181 -0.65 13.88 5.21
N ASN A 182 -0.36 14.96 5.95
CA ASN A 182 0.92 15.15 6.67
C ASN A 182 2.18 15.05 5.78
N GLY A 183 2.10 15.49 4.54
CA GLY A 183 3.21 15.46 3.61
C GLY A 183 3.44 14.12 2.91
N VAL A 184 2.57 13.11 3.13
CA VAL A 184 2.66 11.82 2.46
C VAL A 184 2.46 11.98 0.95
N GLU A 185 3.32 11.35 0.16
CA GLU A 185 3.30 11.45 -1.29
C GLU A 185 2.20 10.56 -1.91
N LEU A 186 1.47 11.12 -2.88
CA LEU A 186 0.59 10.38 -3.79
C LEU A 186 1.31 10.14 -5.12
N SER A 187 1.33 8.90 -5.60
CA SER A 187 1.89 8.51 -6.88
C SER A 187 0.86 7.84 -7.79
N PHE A 188 1.07 7.94 -9.08
CA PHE A 188 0.31 7.23 -10.14
C PHE A 188 1.21 6.27 -10.92
N GLU A 189 2.43 6.06 -10.41
CA GLU A 189 3.38 5.12 -11.01
C GLU A 189 3.10 3.70 -10.56
N LYS A 190 3.17 2.77 -11.51
CA LYS A 190 2.94 1.35 -11.27
C LYS A 190 4.20 0.64 -10.75
N GLU A 191 5.37 1.26 -10.93
CA GLU A 191 6.63 0.70 -10.47
C GLU A 191 7.03 1.33 -9.13
N ILE A 192 7.34 0.48 -8.16
CA ILE A 192 7.77 0.85 -6.82
C ILE A 192 9.16 0.29 -6.58
N MET A 193 10.13 1.18 -6.34
CA MET A 193 11.50 0.78 -6.01
C MET A 193 11.65 0.53 -4.50
N PHE A 194 12.15 -0.64 -4.13
CA PHE A 194 12.55 -1.00 -2.77
C PHE A 194 14.08 -1.01 -2.66
N ASN A 195 14.66 0.18 -2.59
CA ASN A 195 16.10 0.35 -2.43
C ASN A 195 16.44 0.45 -0.95
N SER A 196 17.17 -0.52 -0.39
CA SER A 196 17.84 -0.32 0.88
C SER A 196 19.01 0.64 0.68
N ARG A 197 19.06 1.68 1.51
CA ARG A 197 20.08 2.72 1.62
C ARG A 197 19.90 3.96 0.74
N THR A 198 18.88 4.74 0.98
CA THR A 198 19.15 6.17 1.12
C THR A 198 19.69 6.35 2.54
N GLY A 199 21.00 6.52 2.65
CA GLY A 199 21.60 6.86 3.94
C GLY A 199 20.86 8.06 4.53
N ARG A 200 20.37 7.93 5.77
CA ARG A 200 20.11 9.10 6.57
C ARG A 200 21.41 9.88 6.56
N TYR A 201 21.42 11.02 5.89
CA TYR A 201 22.46 12.01 6.13
C TYR A 201 22.22 12.47 7.57
N ASP A 202 23.02 11.95 8.49
CA ASP A 202 23.18 12.53 9.81
C ASP A 202 23.56 13.99 9.63
N LYS A 203 22.65 14.88 10.03
CA LYS A 203 22.93 16.31 10.20
C LYS A 203 23.20 16.57 11.67
#